data_7cec28d2f6011a19c6071312dec9f33a
#
_entry.id   7cec28d2f6011a19c6071312dec9f33a
#
_cell.length_a   1.000
_cell.length_b   1.000
_cell.length_c   1.000
_cell.angle_alpha   90.00
_cell.angle_beta   90.00
_cell.angle_gamma   90.00
#
_symmetry.space_group_name_H-M   'P 1'
#
loop_
_entity.id
_entity.type
_entity.pdbx_description
1 polymer ?
#
loop_
_entity_poly.entity_id
_entity_poly.type
_entity_poly.pdbx_seq_one_letter_code
_entity_poly.pdbx_strand_id
1 'polypeptide(L)'
;MQVRELAVPGAWELTPRQHGDPRGVFLEWFKAETLAELTGHPLTLAQANLSVSAAGVVRGVHFSDVPPGQAKYVTCPHGAVLDVVVDLRTGSPTFGTWDAVLLDDADRRAVYLGEGLGHAFMSLADGSTVAYLCSTGYAPQREHGVHPLDPAIGVAWPTTGRDGQPLTPVLSDKDAAAPTLAEATAAGLLPRMADVEAHLAGLRAAAGTP
;
A
#
# COMPACT_ATOMS: atom_id res chain seq x y z
N MET A 1 0.00 3.21 19.72
CA MET A 1 0.41 2.79 18.37
C MET A 1 1.86 3.20 18.19
N GLN A 2 2.71 2.32 17.69
CA GLN A 2 4.08 2.66 17.29
C GLN A 2 4.06 2.98 15.79
N VAL A 3 4.89 3.93 15.35
CA VAL A 3 4.95 4.39 13.96
C VAL A 3 6.40 4.36 13.48
N ARG A 4 6.62 3.83 12.29
CA ARG A 4 7.91 3.83 11.57
C ARG A 4 7.70 4.37 10.16
N GLU A 5 8.42 5.41 9.78
CA GLU A 5 8.46 5.86 8.40
C GLU A 5 9.17 4.82 7.53
N LEU A 6 8.63 4.56 6.34
CA LEU A 6 9.24 3.67 5.37
C LEU A 6 10.33 4.39 4.57
N ALA A 7 11.16 3.63 3.85
CA ALA A 7 12.16 4.20 2.93
C ALA A 7 11.54 4.98 1.75
N VAL A 8 10.24 4.82 1.55
CA VAL A 8 9.43 5.55 0.56
C VAL A 8 8.69 6.70 1.28
N PRO A 9 9.09 7.97 1.09
CA PRO A 9 8.48 9.10 1.78
C PRO A 9 6.99 9.22 1.49
N GLY A 10 6.20 9.41 2.55
CA GLY A 10 4.74 9.41 2.49
C GLY A 10 4.11 8.04 2.73
N ALA A 11 4.91 7.08 3.20
CA ALA A 11 4.44 5.78 3.66
C ALA A 11 4.93 5.46 5.07
N TRP A 12 4.09 4.82 5.88
CA TRP A 12 4.38 4.48 7.28
C TRP A 12 3.88 3.08 7.63
N GLU A 13 4.67 2.38 8.43
CA GLU A 13 4.23 1.20 9.18
C GLU A 13 3.64 1.66 10.52
N LEU A 14 2.50 1.10 10.88
CA LEU A 14 1.82 1.37 12.13
C LEU A 14 1.61 0.04 12.88
N THR A 15 2.19 -0.08 14.09
CA THR A 15 2.03 -1.26 14.94
C THR A 15 1.08 -0.94 16.08
N PRO A 16 -0.14 -1.51 16.10
CA PRO A 16 -1.12 -1.27 17.14
C PRO A 16 -0.69 -1.91 18.46
N ARG A 17 -1.08 -1.29 19.57
CA ARG A 17 -0.98 -1.96 20.86
C ARG A 17 -2.06 -3.01 20.98
N GLN A 18 -1.67 -4.23 21.29
CA GLN A 18 -2.56 -5.35 21.51
C GLN A 18 -2.86 -5.51 23.01
N HIS A 19 -4.12 -5.70 23.36
CA HIS A 19 -4.60 -5.92 24.72
C HIS A 19 -5.20 -7.32 24.81
N GLY A 20 -4.42 -8.27 25.35
CA GLY A 20 -4.85 -9.67 25.53
C GLY A 20 -5.48 -9.91 26.88
N ASP A 21 -6.52 -10.77 26.92
CA ASP A 21 -7.13 -11.32 28.12
C ASP A 21 -7.63 -12.76 27.85
N PRO A 22 -8.24 -13.47 28.81
CA PRO A 22 -8.74 -14.83 28.59
C PRO A 22 -9.78 -15.00 27.46
N ARG A 23 -10.34 -13.91 26.93
CA ARG A 23 -11.30 -13.93 25.81
C ARG A 23 -10.61 -13.77 24.45
N GLY A 24 -9.33 -13.37 24.41
CA GLY A 24 -8.58 -13.11 23.19
C GLY A 24 -7.85 -11.77 23.21
N VAL A 25 -7.79 -11.10 22.06
CA VAL A 25 -7.04 -9.84 21.87
C VAL A 25 -7.98 -8.74 21.37
N PHE A 26 -7.87 -7.57 21.99
CA PHE A 26 -8.48 -6.32 21.53
C PHE A 26 -7.39 -5.35 21.07
N LEU A 27 -7.61 -4.62 19.97
CA LEU A 27 -6.71 -3.57 19.49
C LEU A 27 -7.50 -2.48 18.72
N GLU A 28 -6.97 -1.28 18.76
CA GLU A 28 -7.37 -0.21 17.84
C GLU A 28 -6.45 -0.27 16.63
N TRP A 29 -6.93 -0.87 15.53
CA TRP A 29 -6.11 -1.07 14.33
C TRP A 29 -6.03 0.19 13.46
N PHE A 30 -6.95 1.14 13.61
CA PHE A 30 -6.99 2.42 12.91
C PHE A 30 -7.33 3.55 13.88
N LYS A 31 -6.57 4.66 13.82
CA LYS A 31 -6.84 5.91 14.55
C LYS A 31 -6.68 7.09 13.61
N ALA A 32 -7.78 7.80 13.35
CA ALA A 32 -7.80 8.93 12.42
C ALA A 32 -6.87 10.07 12.87
N GLU A 33 -6.82 10.37 14.18
CA GLU A 33 -5.93 11.39 14.75
C GLU A 33 -4.45 11.09 14.47
N THR A 34 -4.01 9.83 14.71
CA THR A 34 -2.62 9.44 14.46
C THR A 34 -2.23 9.66 12.99
N LEU A 35 -3.12 9.34 12.05
CA LEU A 35 -2.83 9.59 10.63
C LEU A 35 -2.81 11.08 10.32
N ALA A 36 -3.74 11.86 10.85
CA ALA A 36 -3.77 13.30 10.63
C ALA A 36 -2.51 13.99 11.16
N GLU A 37 -1.98 13.54 12.30
CA GLU A 37 -0.69 14.02 12.84
C GLU A 37 0.49 13.70 11.92
N LEU A 38 0.51 12.50 11.32
CA LEU A 38 1.60 12.06 10.43
C LEU A 38 1.58 12.76 9.07
N THR A 39 0.39 12.91 8.48
CA THR A 39 0.22 13.39 7.10
C THR A 39 -0.05 14.89 7.02
N GLY A 40 -0.50 15.50 8.14
CA GLY A 40 -0.97 16.88 8.19
C GLY A 40 -2.41 17.07 7.66
N HIS A 41 -3.12 15.98 7.37
CA HIS A 41 -4.53 16.00 6.96
C HIS A 41 -5.24 14.69 7.31
N PRO A 42 -6.58 14.67 7.51
CA PRO A 42 -7.30 13.44 7.80
C PRO A 42 -7.39 12.52 6.58
N LEU A 43 -7.37 11.20 6.81
CA LEU A 43 -7.81 10.24 5.80
C LEU A 43 -9.34 10.31 5.71
N THR A 44 -9.85 10.96 4.67
CA THR A 44 -11.29 10.96 4.38
C THR A 44 -11.68 9.60 3.81
N LEU A 45 -12.41 8.80 4.58
CA LEU A 45 -12.78 7.46 4.16
C LEU A 45 -13.89 7.51 3.09
N ALA A 46 -13.58 7.06 1.88
CA ALA A 46 -14.54 6.94 0.79
C ALA A 46 -14.93 5.49 0.49
N GLN A 47 -14.01 4.54 0.70
CA GLN A 47 -14.24 3.12 0.38
C GLN A 47 -13.42 2.23 1.31
N ALA A 48 -14.00 1.09 1.69
CA ALA A 48 -13.30 0.01 2.38
C ALA A 48 -13.40 -1.27 1.53
N ASN A 49 -12.29 -1.99 1.40
CA ASN A 49 -12.20 -3.21 0.61
C ASN A 49 -11.64 -4.35 1.44
N LEU A 50 -11.97 -5.55 1.03
CA LEU A 50 -11.42 -6.79 1.57
C LEU A 50 -11.12 -7.74 0.43
N SER A 51 -9.94 -8.37 0.45
CA SER A 51 -9.56 -9.43 -0.49
C SER A 51 -9.11 -10.66 0.26
N VAL A 52 -9.40 -11.83 -0.30
CA VAL A 52 -8.90 -13.12 0.18
C VAL A 52 -8.05 -13.73 -0.94
N SER A 53 -6.85 -14.19 -0.62
CA SER A 53 -5.87 -14.65 -1.61
C SER A 53 -5.27 -15.99 -1.21
N ALA A 54 -5.06 -16.87 -2.20
CA ALA A 54 -4.25 -18.08 -2.03
C ALA A 54 -2.77 -17.72 -1.87
N ALA A 55 -1.97 -18.63 -1.33
CA ALA A 55 -0.53 -18.47 -1.21
C ALA A 55 0.13 -18.21 -2.58
N GLY A 56 1.08 -17.31 -2.65
CA GLY A 56 1.77 -16.91 -3.87
C GLY A 56 1.06 -15.86 -4.72
N VAL A 57 -0.23 -15.55 -4.45
CA VAL A 57 -0.93 -14.49 -5.21
C VAL A 57 -0.26 -13.15 -4.97
N VAL A 58 0.11 -12.47 -6.05
CA VAL A 58 0.60 -11.08 -6.06
C VAL A 58 -0.48 -10.19 -6.66
N ARG A 59 -0.79 -9.08 -5.99
CA ARG A 59 -1.69 -8.04 -6.49
C ARG A 59 -0.96 -6.71 -6.52
N GLY A 60 -0.97 -6.03 -7.64
CA GLY A 60 -0.28 -4.74 -7.83
C GLY A 60 0.70 -4.79 -9.02
N VAL A 61 1.61 -3.85 -9.14
CA VAL A 61 1.73 -2.58 -8.36
C VAL A 61 0.66 -1.62 -8.86
N HIS A 62 -0.30 -1.25 -8.03
CA HIS A 62 -1.41 -0.40 -8.42
C HIS A 62 -1.23 1.04 -7.91
N PHE A 63 -1.59 2.00 -8.73
CA PHE A 63 -1.59 3.42 -8.39
C PHE A 63 -2.74 4.13 -9.08
N SER A 64 -2.99 5.38 -8.68
CA SER A 64 -4.06 6.21 -9.26
C SER A 64 -3.51 7.55 -9.73
N ASP A 65 -4.17 8.15 -10.73
CA ASP A 65 -3.89 9.52 -11.16
C ASP A 65 -3.98 10.51 -10.00
N VAL A 66 -3.07 11.47 -9.95
CA VAL A 66 -3.10 12.56 -8.98
C VAL A 66 -3.21 13.89 -9.75
N PRO A 67 -4.20 14.72 -9.41
CA PRO A 67 -5.27 14.56 -8.43
C PRO A 67 -6.41 13.62 -8.92
N PRO A 68 -7.23 13.05 -8.01
CA PRO A 68 -7.17 13.18 -6.55
C PRO A 68 -6.22 12.17 -5.89
N GLY A 69 -5.71 11.17 -6.59
CA GLY A 69 -4.98 10.07 -5.98
C GLY A 69 -5.86 9.12 -5.17
N GLN A 70 -5.23 8.15 -4.52
CA GLN A 70 -5.87 7.29 -3.55
C GLN A 70 -4.86 6.89 -2.47
N ALA A 71 -4.96 7.52 -1.29
CA ALA A 71 -4.27 7.02 -0.11
C ALA A 71 -4.94 5.76 0.40
N LYS A 72 -4.14 4.85 0.97
CA LYS A 72 -4.63 3.59 1.53
C LYS A 72 -4.10 3.36 2.93
N TYR A 73 -4.93 2.75 3.77
CA TYR A 73 -4.54 2.19 5.06
C TYR A 73 -4.82 0.70 5.04
N VAL A 74 -3.78 -0.12 5.06
CA VAL A 74 -3.82 -1.55 4.71
C VAL A 74 -3.44 -2.38 5.93
N THR A 75 -4.14 -3.48 6.19
CA THR A 75 -3.81 -4.46 7.24
C THR A 75 -4.17 -5.88 6.79
N CYS A 76 -3.59 -6.88 7.44
CA CYS A 76 -3.89 -8.30 7.22
C CYS A 76 -4.52 -8.90 8.49
N PRO A 77 -5.85 -8.92 8.61
CA PRO A 77 -6.52 -9.46 9.78
C PRO A 77 -6.44 -11.00 9.91
N HIS A 78 -6.15 -11.71 8.82
CA HIS A 78 -5.97 -13.16 8.82
C HIS A 78 -4.91 -13.59 7.81
N GLY A 79 -4.05 -14.55 8.21
CA GLY A 79 -2.95 -15.03 7.38
C GLY A 79 -1.72 -14.11 7.45
N ALA A 80 -0.99 -14.01 6.34
CA ALA A 80 0.20 -13.17 6.21
C ALA A 80 0.41 -12.72 4.77
N VAL A 81 0.85 -11.48 4.58
CA VAL A 81 1.27 -10.94 3.29
C VAL A 81 2.56 -10.13 3.44
N LEU A 82 3.42 -10.14 2.41
CA LEU A 82 4.41 -9.09 2.26
C LEU A 82 3.74 -7.93 1.53
N ASP A 83 3.52 -6.84 2.24
CA ASP A 83 2.95 -5.59 1.70
C ASP A 83 4.07 -4.69 1.21
N VAL A 84 3.96 -4.15 0.00
CA VAL A 84 5.02 -3.43 -0.71
C VAL A 84 4.51 -2.06 -1.15
N VAL A 85 5.28 -1.03 -0.84
CA VAL A 85 5.07 0.34 -1.32
C VAL A 85 6.20 0.70 -2.27
N VAL A 86 5.86 1.27 -3.44
CA VAL A 86 6.82 1.68 -4.47
C VAL A 86 6.66 3.18 -4.74
N ASP A 87 7.74 3.91 -4.81
CA ASP A 87 7.69 5.30 -5.27
C ASP A 87 7.64 5.37 -6.80
N LEU A 88 6.45 5.62 -7.32
CA LEU A 88 6.21 5.78 -8.76
C LEU A 88 6.14 7.25 -9.20
N ARG A 89 6.40 8.21 -8.30
CA ARG A 89 6.30 9.65 -8.57
C ARG A 89 7.49 10.15 -9.36
N THR A 90 7.29 10.44 -10.63
CA THR A 90 8.35 11.00 -11.49
C THR A 90 8.81 12.36 -10.94
N GLY A 91 10.14 12.52 -10.84
CA GLY A 91 10.76 13.69 -10.20
C GLY A 91 10.98 13.54 -8.70
N SER A 92 10.54 12.45 -8.08
CA SER A 92 10.88 12.12 -6.70
C SER A 92 12.37 11.71 -6.58
N PRO A 93 13.07 12.10 -5.50
CA PRO A 93 14.44 11.64 -5.24
C PRO A 93 14.51 10.14 -4.94
N THR A 94 13.41 9.52 -4.58
CA THR A 94 13.28 8.08 -4.29
C THR A 94 12.53 7.31 -5.38
N PHE A 95 12.37 7.91 -6.59
CA PHE A 95 11.71 7.27 -7.72
C PHE A 95 12.27 5.86 -8.00
N GLY A 96 11.39 4.86 -8.10
CA GLY A 96 11.74 3.45 -8.28
C GLY A 96 12.16 2.72 -7.00
N THR A 97 12.35 3.42 -5.88
CA THR A 97 12.62 2.77 -4.58
C THR A 97 11.35 2.12 -4.05
N TRP A 98 11.52 1.00 -3.36
CA TRP A 98 10.44 0.33 -2.65
C TRP A 98 10.84 -0.01 -1.21
N ASP A 99 9.85 -0.21 -0.35
CA ASP A 99 9.98 -0.77 0.99
C ASP A 99 8.85 -1.76 1.24
N ALA A 100 9.01 -2.66 2.20
CA ALA A 100 8.05 -3.71 2.46
C ALA A 100 7.84 -3.93 3.95
N VAL A 101 6.63 -4.35 4.30
CA VAL A 101 6.21 -4.71 5.65
C VAL A 101 5.53 -6.06 5.64
N LEU A 102 5.94 -6.94 6.55
CA LEU A 102 5.16 -8.16 6.84
C LEU A 102 3.90 -7.74 7.60
N LEU A 103 2.74 -7.91 6.98
CA LEU A 103 1.44 -7.79 7.61
C LEU A 103 0.88 -9.16 7.91
N ASP A 104 0.52 -9.42 9.16
CA ASP A 104 0.00 -10.72 9.59
C ASP A 104 -0.99 -10.60 10.75
N ASP A 105 -1.61 -11.73 11.08
CA ASP A 105 -2.55 -11.88 12.17
C ASP A 105 -1.88 -12.03 13.56
N ALA A 106 -0.56 -11.99 13.65
CA ALA A 106 0.20 -12.02 14.90
C ALA A 106 0.53 -10.60 15.38
N ASP A 107 1.32 -9.85 14.61
CA ASP A 107 1.72 -8.47 14.96
C ASP A 107 0.63 -7.45 14.63
N ARG A 108 -0.26 -7.77 13.67
CA ARG A 108 -1.42 -6.96 13.29
C ARG A 108 -1.05 -5.55 12.85
N ARG A 109 0.10 -5.42 12.21
CA ARG A 109 0.59 -4.16 11.66
C ARG A 109 -0.33 -3.64 10.57
N ALA A 110 -0.22 -2.36 10.30
CA ALA A 110 -0.82 -1.72 9.15
C ALA A 110 0.23 -0.91 8.39
N VAL A 111 -0.02 -0.68 7.10
CA VAL A 111 0.72 0.26 6.27
C VAL A 111 -0.21 1.37 5.84
N TYR A 112 0.20 2.61 6.04
CA TYR A 112 -0.37 3.75 5.34
C TYR A 112 0.54 4.10 4.17
N LEU A 113 -0.06 4.35 3.02
CA LEU A 113 0.60 4.92 1.85
C LEU A 113 -0.24 6.06 1.29
N GLY A 114 0.44 7.18 1.03
CA GLY A 114 -0.17 8.41 0.52
C GLY A 114 -0.44 8.36 -0.99
N GLU A 115 -1.08 9.41 -1.46
CA GLU A 115 -1.41 9.61 -2.87
C GLU A 115 -0.16 9.61 -3.76
N GLY A 116 -0.27 9.00 -4.92
CA GLY A 116 0.81 8.90 -5.91
C GLY A 116 1.81 7.78 -5.68
N LEU A 117 1.70 7.03 -4.57
CA LEU A 117 2.49 5.84 -4.33
C LEU A 117 1.86 4.61 -4.98
N GLY A 118 2.72 3.67 -5.41
CA GLY A 118 2.32 2.35 -5.89
C GLY A 118 2.18 1.37 -4.72
N HIS A 119 1.18 0.50 -4.79
CA HIS A 119 0.89 -0.52 -3.79
C HIS A 119 0.83 -1.91 -4.39
N ALA A 120 1.49 -2.85 -3.76
CA ALA A 120 1.40 -4.26 -4.09
C ALA A 120 1.47 -5.13 -2.83
N PHE A 121 1.03 -6.36 -2.90
CA PHE A 121 1.33 -7.36 -1.87
C PHE A 121 1.43 -8.77 -2.45
N MET A 122 2.15 -9.65 -1.75
CA MET A 122 2.19 -11.08 -2.01
C MET A 122 1.63 -11.85 -0.81
N SER A 123 0.67 -12.73 -1.07
CA SER A 123 0.12 -13.62 -0.05
C SER A 123 1.13 -14.71 0.31
N LEU A 124 1.39 -14.88 1.62
CA LEU A 124 2.34 -15.86 2.17
C LEU A 124 1.66 -17.11 2.75
N ALA A 125 0.33 -17.13 2.78
CA ALA A 125 -0.46 -18.26 3.25
C ALA A 125 -1.79 -18.32 2.50
N ASP A 126 -2.38 -19.51 2.38
CA ASP A 126 -3.71 -19.67 1.82
C ASP A 126 -4.75 -18.95 2.69
N GLY A 127 -5.72 -18.28 2.03
CA GLY A 127 -6.77 -17.55 2.71
C GLY A 127 -6.32 -16.23 3.34
N SER A 128 -5.10 -15.75 3.08
CA SER A 128 -4.65 -14.45 3.59
C SER A 128 -5.66 -13.37 3.20
N THR A 129 -6.13 -12.66 4.22
CA THR A 129 -7.17 -11.64 4.08
C THR A 129 -6.55 -10.27 4.30
N VAL A 130 -6.62 -9.42 3.27
CA VAL A 130 -6.17 -8.02 3.34
C VAL A 130 -7.39 -7.13 3.35
N ALA A 131 -7.47 -6.25 4.35
CA ALA A 131 -8.48 -5.22 4.47
C ALA A 131 -7.82 -3.84 4.32
N TYR A 132 -8.44 -2.94 3.55
CA TYR A 132 -7.89 -1.60 3.36
C TYR A 132 -8.95 -0.52 3.21
N LEU A 133 -8.64 0.63 3.80
CA LEU A 133 -9.40 1.87 3.74
C LEU A 133 -8.81 2.76 2.66
N CYS A 134 -9.65 3.38 1.83
CA CYS A 134 -9.23 4.23 0.71
C CYS A 134 -9.79 5.65 0.86
N SER A 135 -8.96 6.66 0.52
CA SER A 135 -9.36 8.07 0.51
C SER A 135 -10.29 8.45 -0.63
N THR A 136 -10.31 7.64 -1.71
CA THR A 136 -11.21 7.83 -2.87
C THR A 136 -11.85 6.51 -3.27
N GLY A 137 -13.02 6.58 -3.93
CA GLY A 137 -13.69 5.41 -4.47
C GLY A 137 -13.03 4.86 -5.73
N TYR A 138 -13.38 3.62 -6.10
CA TYR A 138 -12.89 2.96 -7.31
C TYR A 138 -13.24 3.74 -8.58
N ALA A 139 -12.23 4.04 -9.38
CA ALA A 139 -12.35 4.77 -10.64
C ALA A 139 -11.48 4.14 -11.73
N PRO A 140 -12.00 3.14 -12.47
CA PRO A 140 -11.20 2.31 -13.38
C PRO A 140 -10.46 3.10 -14.46
N GLN A 141 -10.96 4.28 -14.83
CA GLN A 141 -10.31 5.16 -15.82
C GLN A 141 -9.07 5.90 -15.27
N ARG A 142 -8.91 5.92 -13.95
CA ARG A 142 -7.81 6.60 -13.24
C ARG A 142 -6.91 5.62 -12.48
N GLU A 143 -7.19 4.32 -12.58
CA GLU A 143 -6.41 3.29 -11.89
C GLU A 143 -5.51 2.55 -12.87
N HIS A 144 -4.24 2.60 -12.61
CA HIS A 144 -3.17 2.06 -13.42
C HIS A 144 -2.36 1.01 -12.65
N GLY A 145 -1.50 0.32 -13.37
CA GLY A 145 -0.56 -0.64 -12.79
C GLY A 145 0.79 -0.60 -13.48
N VAL A 146 1.81 -1.04 -12.76
CA VAL A 146 3.12 -1.41 -13.26
C VAL A 146 3.33 -2.89 -12.96
N HIS A 147 4.01 -3.62 -13.86
CA HIS A 147 4.22 -5.05 -13.73
C HIS A 147 4.95 -5.39 -12.41
N PRO A 148 4.34 -6.19 -11.50
CA PRO A 148 4.89 -6.40 -10.15
C PRO A 148 6.20 -7.18 -10.11
N LEU A 149 6.53 -7.90 -11.18
CA LEU A 149 7.79 -8.64 -11.32
C LEU A 149 8.80 -7.92 -12.23
N ASP A 150 8.62 -6.62 -12.46
CA ASP A 150 9.57 -5.83 -13.25
C ASP A 150 10.93 -5.80 -12.53
N PRO A 151 12.01 -6.32 -13.18
CA PRO A 151 13.34 -6.31 -12.60
C PRO A 151 13.91 -4.91 -12.37
N ALA A 152 13.36 -3.87 -13.03
CA ALA A 152 13.76 -2.49 -12.81
C ALA A 152 13.28 -1.94 -11.45
N ILE A 153 12.16 -2.45 -10.94
CA ILE A 153 11.72 -2.19 -9.55
C ILE A 153 12.48 -3.12 -8.59
N GLY A 154 12.63 -4.39 -8.98
CA GLY A 154 13.46 -5.35 -8.25
C GLY A 154 12.93 -5.74 -6.89
N VAL A 155 11.59 -5.80 -6.70
CA VAL A 155 11.01 -6.27 -5.44
C VAL A 155 11.46 -7.69 -5.15
N ALA A 156 12.03 -7.90 -3.97
CA ALA A 156 12.48 -9.21 -3.50
C ALA A 156 11.27 -10.01 -2.96
N TRP A 157 10.47 -10.54 -3.88
CA TRP A 157 9.32 -11.35 -3.50
C TRP A 157 9.75 -12.64 -2.78
N PRO A 158 9.07 -13.02 -1.67
CA PRO A 158 9.34 -14.26 -0.97
C PRO A 158 9.15 -15.49 -1.86
N THR A 159 10.07 -16.44 -1.74
CA THR A 159 10.00 -17.75 -2.42
C THR A 159 9.48 -18.85 -1.51
N THR A 160 9.16 -18.52 -0.25
CA THR A 160 8.71 -19.46 0.77
C THR A 160 7.57 -18.84 1.57
N GLY A 161 6.50 -19.60 1.75
CA GLY A 161 5.33 -19.21 2.51
C GLY A 161 5.54 -19.30 4.03
N ARG A 162 4.51 -18.85 4.77
CA ARG A 162 4.49 -18.88 6.24
C ARG A 162 4.60 -20.31 6.80
N ASP A 163 4.15 -21.31 6.04
CA ASP A 163 4.22 -22.74 6.36
C ASP A 163 5.53 -23.43 5.91
N GLY A 164 6.47 -22.68 5.34
CA GLY A 164 7.72 -23.18 4.80
C GLY A 164 7.61 -23.81 3.42
N GLN A 165 6.44 -23.79 2.78
CA GLN A 165 6.27 -24.34 1.43
C GLN A 165 6.76 -23.33 0.37
N PRO A 166 7.27 -23.82 -0.78
CA PRO A 166 7.67 -22.97 -1.89
C PRO A 166 6.51 -22.11 -2.40
N LEU A 167 6.79 -20.84 -2.70
CA LEU A 167 5.86 -19.93 -3.35
C LEU A 167 6.29 -19.65 -4.79
N THR A 168 5.30 -19.64 -5.67
CA THR A 168 5.44 -19.13 -7.04
C THR A 168 4.49 -17.97 -7.21
N PRO A 169 4.94 -16.82 -7.74
CA PRO A 169 4.06 -15.67 -7.97
C PRO A 169 2.89 -16.05 -8.91
N VAL A 170 1.68 -15.72 -8.48
CA VAL A 170 0.43 -15.87 -9.25
C VAL A 170 -0.16 -14.50 -9.48
N LEU A 171 -0.26 -14.08 -10.73
CA LEU A 171 -0.77 -12.78 -11.17
C LEU A 171 -2.16 -12.92 -11.79
N SER A 172 -2.96 -11.86 -11.71
CA SER A 172 -4.12 -11.71 -12.59
C SER A 172 -3.67 -11.41 -14.03
N ASP A 173 -4.53 -11.67 -15.02
CA ASP A 173 -4.26 -11.30 -16.42
C ASP A 173 -3.97 -9.80 -16.57
N LYS A 174 -4.67 -8.96 -15.78
CA LYS A 174 -4.46 -7.50 -15.76
C LYS A 174 -3.06 -7.15 -15.26
N ASP A 175 -2.62 -7.75 -14.15
CA ASP A 175 -1.32 -7.44 -13.55
C ASP A 175 -0.17 -8.03 -14.39
N ALA A 176 -0.38 -9.20 -15.01
CA ALA A 176 0.57 -9.81 -15.92
C ALA A 176 0.74 -9.03 -17.24
N ALA A 177 -0.30 -8.31 -17.67
CA ALA A 177 -0.28 -7.47 -18.87
C ALA A 177 0.09 -6.00 -18.57
N ALA A 178 0.36 -5.65 -17.31
CA ALA A 178 0.73 -4.29 -16.94
C ALA A 178 2.09 -3.89 -17.55
N PRO A 179 2.28 -2.61 -17.93
CA PRO A 179 3.54 -2.13 -18.47
C PRO A 179 4.67 -2.23 -17.44
N THR A 180 5.89 -2.33 -17.90
CA THR A 180 7.09 -2.14 -17.08
C THR A 180 7.17 -0.69 -16.57
N LEU A 181 7.98 -0.44 -15.55
CA LEU A 181 8.24 0.91 -15.04
C LEU A 181 8.75 1.85 -16.16
N ALA A 182 9.62 1.34 -17.03
CA ALA A 182 10.16 2.10 -18.16
C ALA A 182 9.08 2.45 -19.19
N GLU A 183 8.21 1.50 -19.55
CA GLU A 183 7.10 1.73 -20.48
C GLU A 183 6.07 2.70 -19.91
N ALA A 184 5.69 2.54 -18.62
CA ALA A 184 4.78 3.44 -17.94
C ALA A 184 5.35 4.87 -17.86
N THR A 185 6.66 5.01 -17.62
CA THR A 185 7.36 6.30 -17.64
C THR A 185 7.33 6.93 -19.03
N ALA A 186 7.67 6.17 -20.07
CA ALA A 186 7.69 6.65 -21.46
C ALA A 186 6.28 7.06 -21.95
N ALA A 187 5.24 6.36 -21.48
CA ALA A 187 3.84 6.67 -21.79
C ALA A 187 3.28 7.86 -20.97
N GLY A 188 4.04 8.39 -20.00
CA GLY A 188 3.57 9.48 -19.14
C GLY A 188 2.42 9.09 -18.21
N LEU A 189 2.31 7.80 -17.86
CA LEU A 189 1.24 7.28 -16.99
C LEU A 189 1.48 7.53 -15.50
N LEU A 190 2.75 7.75 -15.11
CA LEU A 190 3.13 7.82 -13.71
C LEU A 190 2.81 9.19 -13.10
N PRO A 191 2.41 9.25 -11.81
CA PRO A 191 2.20 10.50 -11.11
C PRO A 191 3.45 11.36 -11.11
N ARG A 192 3.29 12.68 -11.20
CA ARG A 192 4.42 13.61 -11.06
C ARG A 192 4.50 14.09 -9.61
N MET A 193 5.71 14.13 -9.05
CA MET A 193 5.92 14.58 -7.67
C MET A 193 5.35 15.98 -7.42
N ALA A 194 5.49 16.90 -8.37
CA ALA A 194 4.94 18.25 -8.25
C ALA A 194 3.41 18.27 -8.14
N ASP A 195 2.70 17.39 -8.86
CA ASP A 195 1.23 17.31 -8.78
C ASP A 195 0.79 16.72 -7.44
N VAL A 196 1.53 15.72 -6.94
CA VAL A 196 1.30 15.13 -5.61
C VAL A 196 1.51 16.17 -4.50
N GLU A 197 2.61 16.92 -4.54
CA GLU A 197 2.90 17.99 -3.57
C GLU A 197 1.83 19.07 -3.56
N ALA A 198 1.41 19.52 -4.74
CA ALA A 198 0.33 20.52 -4.88
C ALA A 198 -0.99 20.00 -4.33
N HIS A 199 -1.33 18.72 -4.60
CA HIS A 199 -2.54 18.09 -4.07
C HIS A 199 -2.51 17.99 -2.55
N LEU A 200 -1.40 17.48 -1.97
CA LEU A 200 -1.23 17.34 -0.51
C LEU A 200 -1.26 18.71 0.20
N ALA A 201 -0.67 19.75 -0.41
CA ALA A 201 -0.77 21.11 0.12
C ALA A 201 -2.24 21.58 0.20
N GLY A 202 -3.04 21.27 -0.82
CA GLY A 202 -4.49 21.54 -0.81
C GLY A 202 -5.23 20.78 0.30
N LEU A 203 -4.94 19.51 0.51
CA LEU A 203 -5.54 18.71 1.59
C LEU A 203 -5.21 19.27 2.97
N ARG A 204 -3.95 19.65 3.22
CA ARG A 204 -3.49 20.25 4.47
C ARG A 204 -4.15 21.62 4.72
N ALA A 205 -4.24 22.45 3.70
CA ALA A 205 -4.92 23.74 3.81
C ALA A 205 -6.41 23.57 4.14
N ALA A 206 -7.09 22.61 3.51
CA ALA A 206 -8.50 22.31 3.79
C ALA A 206 -8.72 21.75 5.21
N ALA A 207 -7.73 21.06 5.78
CA ALA A 207 -7.77 20.55 7.17
C ALA A 207 -7.53 21.65 8.22
N GLY A 208 -7.16 22.87 7.83
CA GLY A 208 -6.82 23.96 8.74
C GLY A 208 -5.49 23.78 9.45
N THR A 209 -4.61 22.93 8.92
CA THR A 209 -3.25 22.71 9.42
C THR A 209 -2.29 23.64 8.68
N PRO A 210 -1.45 24.42 9.37
CA PRO A 210 -0.52 25.40 8.76
C PRO A 210 0.54 24.75 7.87
#